data_2e02d3194a7688c0c95bfa15a3eeb1f1
#
_entry.id   2e02d3194a7688c0c95bfa15a3eeb1f1
#
_cell.length_a   1.000
_cell.length_b   1.000
_cell.length_c   1.000
_cell.angle_alpha   90.00
_cell.angle_beta   90.00
_cell.angle_gamma   90.00
#
_symmetry.space_group_name_H-M   'P 1'
#
loop_
_entity.id
_entity.type
_entity.pdbx_description
1 polymer ?
#
loop_
_entity_poly.entity_id
_entity_poly.type
_entity_poly.pdbx_seq_one_letter_code
_entity_poly.pdbx_strand_id
1 'polypeptide(L)'
;MSENRKPLLKVDNIHVYYGAIHAIKGVSFEVYEGEVVTLIGANGAGKSTTLNTVAGLLHPRTGSITFDGQNLLSMPCHKVVSHGIALCPEGRRIFQQMTVRENLEMGGFTRPANEIDESIEKMYTLYPRLKEREKQIAGTLSGGEQQMVAMARALMSKPKLLMLDEPSMGLAPILVEQIFDIVKALHKAGTTILLVEQNAQMALSVADRAYVLETGNISMEGPADDLLHNDAVRKAYLGS
;
A
#
# COMPACT_ATOMS: atom_id res chain seq x y z
N MET A 1 -2.07 -5.55 26.18
CA MET A 1 -0.78 -6.17 26.51
C MET A 1 0.09 -6.19 25.24
N SER A 2 0.80 -5.11 24.92
CA SER A 2 1.66 -5.01 23.72
C SER A 2 2.89 -4.14 23.99
N GLU A 3 3.49 -4.23 25.19
CA GLU A 3 4.54 -3.33 25.61
C GLU A 3 5.96 -3.65 25.11
N ASN A 4 6.14 -4.63 24.19
CA ASN A 4 7.50 -4.98 23.73
C ASN A 4 7.59 -5.43 22.25
N ARG A 5 6.58 -5.10 21.42
CA ARG A 5 6.62 -5.48 20.01
C ARG A 5 7.34 -4.39 19.21
N LYS A 6 8.46 -4.73 18.57
CA LYS A 6 9.20 -3.79 17.72
C LYS A 6 8.44 -3.54 16.42
N PRO A 7 8.24 -2.29 16.00
CA PRO A 7 7.58 -1.99 14.72
C PRO A 7 8.44 -2.48 13.54
N LEU A 8 7.78 -3.05 12.53
CA LEU A 8 8.39 -3.38 11.24
C LEU A 8 8.75 -2.11 10.47
N LEU A 9 7.81 -1.16 10.39
CA LEU A 9 8.03 0.17 9.85
C LEU A 9 7.78 1.21 10.96
N LYS A 10 8.73 2.12 11.14
CA LYS A 10 8.58 3.32 11.96
C LYS A 10 8.91 4.56 11.14
N VAL A 11 7.95 5.45 11.04
CA VAL A 11 8.08 6.80 10.51
C VAL A 11 8.06 7.76 11.68
N ASP A 12 9.05 8.64 11.78
CA ASP A 12 9.21 9.53 12.93
C ASP A 12 9.44 10.97 12.47
N ASN A 13 8.44 11.82 12.75
CA ASN A 13 8.45 13.27 12.55
C ASN A 13 8.97 13.71 11.17
N ILE A 14 8.48 13.09 10.09
CA ILE A 14 8.92 13.42 8.75
C ILE A 14 8.29 14.74 8.27
N HIS A 15 9.11 15.56 7.60
CA HIS A 15 8.67 16.80 6.95
C HIS A 15 9.06 16.75 5.46
N VAL A 16 8.06 16.78 4.58
CA VAL A 16 8.27 16.67 3.12
C VAL A 16 7.77 17.90 2.41
N TYR A 17 8.55 18.34 1.40
CA TYR A 17 8.28 19.56 0.65
C TYR A 17 8.31 19.31 -0.85
N TYR A 18 7.39 19.94 -1.57
CA TYR A 18 7.46 20.13 -3.01
C TYR A 18 7.82 21.60 -3.30
N GLY A 19 9.10 21.88 -3.51
CA GLY A 19 9.58 23.26 -3.58
C GLY A 19 9.31 24.04 -2.29
N ALA A 20 8.42 25.05 -2.36
CA ALA A 20 7.98 25.84 -1.22
C ALA A 20 6.77 25.23 -0.47
N ILE A 21 6.08 24.26 -1.06
CA ILE A 21 4.87 23.67 -0.47
C ILE A 21 5.27 22.63 0.58
N HIS A 22 4.88 22.86 1.83
CA HIS A 22 5.06 21.93 2.95
C HIS A 22 3.93 20.89 2.93
N ALA A 23 4.16 19.76 2.30
CA ALA A 23 3.15 18.73 2.06
C ALA A 23 2.94 17.81 3.27
N ILE A 24 4.01 17.41 3.97
CA ILE A 24 3.98 16.60 5.20
C ILE A 24 4.63 17.39 6.31
N LYS A 25 3.96 17.49 7.46
CA LYS A 25 4.26 18.46 8.52
C LYS A 25 4.50 17.78 9.88
N GLY A 26 5.41 16.80 9.94
CA GLY A 26 5.73 16.11 11.18
C GLY A 26 4.92 14.84 11.39
N VAL A 27 4.67 14.08 10.31
CA VAL A 27 3.94 12.81 10.38
C VAL A 27 4.79 11.74 11.06
N SER A 28 4.19 11.07 12.06
CA SER A 28 4.77 9.91 12.75
C SER A 28 3.74 8.80 12.82
N PHE A 29 4.15 7.56 12.46
CA PHE A 29 3.31 6.37 12.61
C PHE A 29 4.16 5.10 12.62
N GLU A 30 3.55 4.00 13.06
CA GLU A 30 4.19 2.69 13.14
C GLU A 30 3.30 1.62 12.49
N VAL A 31 3.94 0.62 11.87
CA VAL A 31 3.29 -0.58 11.34
C VAL A 31 4.02 -1.79 11.91
N TYR A 32 3.27 -2.72 12.50
CA TYR A 32 3.80 -3.96 13.06
C TYR A 32 3.62 -5.12 12.08
N GLU A 33 4.44 -6.16 12.22
CA GLU A 33 4.39 -7.34 11.35
C GLU A 33 3.02 -8.04 11.42
N GLY A 34 2.44 -8.39 10.27
CA GLY A 34 1.13 -9.03 10.15
C GLY A 34 -0.06 -8.09 10.35
N GLU A 35 0.16 -6.78 10.51
CA GLU A 35 -0.88 -5.78 10.73
C GLU A 35 -1.31 -5.13 9.40
N VAL A 36 -2.58 -4.79 9.30
CA VAL A 36 -3.09 -3.85 8.29
C VAL A 36 -3.28 -2.49 8.94
N VAL A 37 -2.47 -1.53 8.52
CA VAL A 37 -2.61 -0.13 8.92
C VAL A 37 -3.13 0.68 7.74
N THR A 38 -4.10 1.55 8.00
CA THR A 38 -4.59 2.47 6.95
C THR A 38 -4.32 3.93 7.27
N LEU A 39 -3.93 4.70 6.24
CA LEU A 39 -3.91 6.16 6.27
C LEU A 39 -5.13 6.65 5.50
N ILE A 40 -6.10 7.24 6.19
CA ILE A 40 -7.29 7.84 5.58
C ILE A 40 -7.20 9.36 5.60
N GLY A 41 -7.91 10.03 4.70
CA GLY A 41 -7.93 11.48 4.60
C GLY A 41 -8.38 11.97 3.23
N ALA A 42 -8.72 13.23 3.12
CA ALA A 42 -9.14 13.87 1.88
C ALA A 42 -8.01 13.88 0.82
N ASN A 43 -8.38 14.17 -0.43
CA ASN A 43 -7.39 14.40 -1.49
C ASN A 43 -6.50 15.59 -1.13
N GLY A 44 -5.20 15.44 -1.32
CA GLY A 44 -4.21 16.44 -0.91
C GLY A 44 -3.82 16.41 0.57
N ALA A 45 -4.35 15.49 1.38
CA ALA A 45 -3.97 15.38 2.80
C ALA A 45 -2.51 14.92 3.01
N GLY A 46 -1.86 14.35 1.97
CA GLY A 46 -0.47 13.89 2.05
C GLY A 46 -0.28 12.37 2.02
N LYS A 47 -1.37 11.61 1.81
CA LYS A 47 -1.36 10.13 1.84
C LYS A 47 -0.33 9.52 0.89
N SER A 48 -0.45 9.74 -0.42
CA SER A 48 0.48 9.24 -1.44
C SER A 48 1.89 9.81 -1.27
N THR A 49 2.02 11.06 -0.80
CA THR A 49 3.31 11.67 -0.47
C THR A 49 4.01 10.87 0.63
N THR A 50 3.28 10.45 1.65
CA THR A 50 3.80 9.60 2.74
C THR A 50 4.29 8.25 2.21
N LEU A 51 3.48 7.55 1.39
CA LEU A 51 3.90 6.27 0.78
C LEU A 51 5.13 6.42 -0.10
N ASN A 52 5.16 7.46 -0.96
CA ASN A 52 6.30 7.73 -1.83
C ASN A 52 7.57 8.06 -1.03
N THR A 53 7.43 8.67 0.14
CA THR A 53 8.57 8.95 1.03
C THR A 53 9.09 7.65 1.66
N VAL A 54 8.21 6.76 2.12
CA VAL A 54 8.61 5.44 2.63
C VAL A 54 9.26 4.60 1.53
N ALA A 55 8.75 4.67 0.29
CA ALA A 55 9.33 3.97 -0.87
C ALA A 55 10.69 4.53 -1.32
N GLY A 56 11.16 5.64 -0.74
CA GLY A 56 12.41 6.30 -1.12
C GLY A 56 12.33 7.09 -2.44
N LEU A 57 11.13 7.31 -2.97
CA LEU A 57 10.89 8.14 -4.17
C LEU A 57 10.92 9.64 -3.84
N LEU A 58 10.66 9.99 -2.60
CA LEU A 58 10.76 11.34 -2.05
C LEU A 58 11.65 11.29 -0.81
N HIS A 59 12.38 12.39 -0.55
CA HIS A 59 13.22 12.51 0.63
C HIS A 59 12.66 13.58 1.57
N PRO A 60 12.42 13.26 2.86
CA PRO A 60 12.03 14.26 3.83
C PRO A 60 13.19 15.20 4.12
N ARG A 61 12.90 16.48 4.45
CA ARG A 61 13.92 17.42 4.93
C ARG A 61 14.40 17.08 6.33
N THR A 62 13.51 16.60 7.17
CA THR A 62 13.78 16.21 8.55
C THR A 62 12.93 14.98 8.92
N GLY A 63 13.27 14.34 10.02
CA GLY A 63 12.66 13.11 10.48
C GLY A 63 13.45 11.87 10.09
N SER A 64 12.92 10.72 10.44
CA SER A 64 13.55 9.43 10.15
C SER A 64 12.53 8.38 9.72
N ILE A 65 12.99 7.40 8.93
CA ILE A 65 12.19 6.24 8.53
C ILE A 65 13.06 5.00 8.74
N THR A 66 12.59 4.10 9.59
CA THR A 66 13.26 2.81 9.81
C THR A 66 12.33 1.67 9.41
N PHE A 67 12.90 0.68 8.73
CA PHE A 67 12.22 -0.54 8.34
C PHE A 67 13.07 -1.74 8.73
N ASP A 68 12.49 -2.69 9.46
CA ASP A 68 13.18 -3.85 10.01
C ASP A 68 14.50 -3.46 10.73
N GLY A 69 14.46 -2.33 11.44
CA GLY A 69 15.61 -1.77 12.17
C GLY A 69 16.65 -1.03 11.31
N GLN A 70 16.47 -0.91 10.00
CA GLN A 70 17.38 -0.21 9.11
C GLN A 70 16.83 1.14 8.68
N ASN A 71 17.72 2.14 8.57
CA ASN A 71 17.33 3.48 8.11
C ASN A 71 17.15 3.49 6.58
N LEU A 72 15.90 3.71 6.12
CA LEU A 72 15.59 3.75 4.69
C LEU A 72 16.14 4.98 3.99
N LEU A 73 16.30 6.12 4.69
CA LEU A 73 16.75 7.37 4.08
C LEU A 73 18.20 7.32 3.58
N SER A 74 18.99 6.36 4.05
CA SER A 74 20.35 6.12 3.59
C SER A 74 20.42 5.19 2.36
N MET A 75 19.29 4.65 1.90
CA MET A 75 19.22 3.67 0.82
C MET A 75 18.73 4.31 -0.48
N PRO A 76 19.28 3.98 -1.64
CA PRO A 76 18.68 4.33 -2.90
C PRO A 76 17.36 3.58 -3.10
N CYS A 77 16.35 4.22 -3.72
CA CYS A 77 14.97 3.69 -3.84
C CYS A 77 14.90 2.27 -4.44
N HIS A 78 15.75 1.94 -5.41
CA HIS A 78 15.78 0.61 -6.02
C HIS A 78 16.19 -0.51 -5.05
N LYS A 79 16.88 -0.20 -3.94
CA LYS A 79 17.21 -1.17 -2.90
C LYS A 79 16.08 -1.36 -1.88
N VAL A 80 15.17 -0.42 -1.74
CA VAL A 80 14.04 -0.51 -0.81
C VAL A 80 13.19 -1.74 -1.11
N VAL A 81 12.95 -2.04 -2.39
CA VAL A 81 12.21 -3.25 -2.81
C VAL A 81 12.94 -4.53 -2.36
N SER A 82 14.26 -4.58 -2.53
CA SER A 82 15.07 -5.75 -2.12
C SER A 82 15.09 -5.95 -0.61
N HIS A 83 14.78 -4.91 0.18
CA HIS A 83 14.65 -4.99 1.64
C HIS A 83 13.27 -5.50 2.09
N GLY A 84 12.33 -5.67 1.14
CA GLY A 84 11.03 -6.25 1.41
C GLY A 84 9.88 -5.24 1.48
N ILE A 85 10.01 -4.06 0.91
CA ILE A 85 8.91 -3.10 0.74
C ILE A 85 8.48 -3.09 -0.72
N ALA A 86 7.20 -3.35 -0.99
CA ALA A 86 6.64 -3.20 -2.33
C ALA A 86 5.54 -2.13 -2.31
N LEU A 87 5.53 -1.28 -3.33
CA LEU A 87 4.51 -0.26 -3.55
C LEU A 87 3.67 -0.61 -4.77
N CYS A 88 2.34 -0.69 -4.60
CA CYS A 88 1.38 -0.61 -5.68
C CYS A 88 0.89 0.85 -5.73
N PRO A 89 1.41 1.67 -6.65
CA PRO A 89 1.11 3.10 -6.68
C PRO A 89 -0.27 3.37 -7.29
N GLU A 90 -0.79 4.56 -7.04
CA GLU A 90 -1.99 5.09 -7.68
C GLU A 90 -1.88 5.04 -9.22
N GLY A 91 -2.98 4.80 -9.90
CA GLY A 91 -3.04 4.76 -11.36
C GLY A 91 -2.47 3.47 -11.97
N ARG A 92 -2.38 2.39 -11.16
CA ARG A 92 -2.01 1.02 -11.57
C ARG A 92 -0.56 0.88 -12.04
N ARG A 93 -0.02 1.78 -12.86
CA ARG A 93 1.36 1.83 -13.38
C ARG A 93 1.86 0.48 -13.91
N ILE A 94 0.99 -0.26 -14.62
CA ILE A 94 1.36 -1.51 -15.29
C ILE A 94 2.17 -1.25 -16.56
N PHE A 95 2.92 -2.24 -17.03
CA PHE A 95 3.57 -2.22 -18.34
C PHE A 95 2.53 -2.57 -19.39
N GLN A 96 1.89 -1.55 -19.98
CA GLN A 96 0.72 -1.69 -20.84
C GLN A 96 0.98 -2.50 -22.13
N GLN A 97 2.22 -2.51 -22.63
CA GLN A 97 2.61 -3.22 -23.86
C GLN A 97 3.07 -4.65 -23.60
N MET A 98 3.21 -5.04 -22.34
CA MET A 98 3.57 -6.39 -21.92
C MET A 98 2.31 -7.20 -21.63
N THR A 99 2.43 -8.52 -21.72
CA THR A 99 1.39 -9.46 -21.30
C THR A 99 1.19 -9.42 -19.79
N VAL A 100 0.11 -10.04 -19.31
CA VAL A 100 -0.12 -10.23 -17.87
C VAL A 100 1.07 -10.98 -17.25
N ARG A 101 1.49 -12.11 -17.84
CA ARG A 101 2.61 -12.91 -17.34
C ARG A 101 3.91 -12.10 -17.26
N GLU A 102 4.27 -11.36 -18.30
CA GLU A 102 5.48 -10.52 -18.31
C GLU A 102 5.43 -9.43 -17.24
N ASN A 103 4.26 -8.83 -16.98
CA ASN A 103 4.09 -7.90 -15.87
C ASN A 103 4.40 -8.56 -14.52
N LEU A 104 3.96 -9.80 -14.31
CA LEU A 104 4.25 -10.55 -13.07
C LEU A 104 5.74 -10.88 -12.97
N GLU A 105 6.36 -11.36 -14.05
CA GLU A 105 7.81 -11.63 -14.10
C GLU A 105 8.64 -10.40 -13.73
N MET A 106 8.27 -9.22 -14.24
CA MET A 106 8.90 -7.95 -13.88
C MET A 106 8.77 -7.64 -12.38
N GLY A 107 7.64 -8.00 -11.75
CA GLY A 107 7.47 -7.86 -10.30
C GLY A 107 8.40 -8.74 -9.47
N GLY A 108 8.78 -9.88 -10.01
CA GLY A 108 9.70 -10.83 -9.39
C GLY A 108 11.19 -10.55 -9.64
N PHE A 109 11.56 -9.42 -10.27
CA PHE A 109 12.94 -9.09 -10.67
C PHE A 109 13.98 -9.22 -9.55
N THR A 110 13.59 -9.00 -8.29
CA THR A 110 14.49 -9.13 -7.12
C THR A 110 14.59 -10.56 -6.59
N ARG A 111 13.86 -11.52 -7.17
CA ARG A 111 13.80 -12.91 -6.70
C ARG A 111 14.65 -13.83 -7.58
N PRO A 112 15.11 -14.98 -7.02
CA PRO A 112 15.78 -16.01 -7.81
C PRO A 112 14.87 -16.51 -8.94
N ALA A 113 15.44 -16.74 -10.12
CA ALA A 113 14.69 -17.16 -11.32
C ALA A 113 13.86 -18.45 -11.10
N ASN A 114 14.38 -19.39 -10.31
CA ASN A 114 13.70 -20.64 -10.01
C ASN A 114 12.45 -20.48 -9.11
N GLU A 115 12.23 -19.29 -8.49
CA GLU A 115 11.05 -19.01 -7.68
C GLU A 115 9.93 -18.31 -8.48
N ILE A 116 10.22 -17.79 -9.67
CA ILE A 116 9.30 -16.94 -10.43
C ILE A 116 8.04 -17.70 -10.82
N ASP A 117 8.17 -18.88 -11.44
CA ASP A 117 7.00 -19.66 -11.90
C ASP A 117 6.10 -20.09 -10.75
N GLU A 118 6.68 -20.53 -9.62
CA GLU A 118 5.91 -20.85 -8.43
C GLU A 118 5.15 -19.63 -7.88
N SER A 119 5.80 -18.46 -7.89
CA SER A 119 5.18 -17.22 -7.43
C SER A 119 4.05 -16.78 -8.38
N ILE A 120 4.21 -16.93 -9.69
CA ILE A 120 3.16 -16.68 -10.69
C ILE A 120 1.95 -17.59 -10.46
N GLU A 121 2.14 -18.89 -10.22
CA GLU A 121 1.02 -19.80 -9.94
C GLU A 121 0.27 -19.42 -8.63
N LYS A 122 0.98 -18.92 -7.62
CA LYS A 122 0.34 -18.36 -6.42
C LYS A 122 -0.48 -17.13 -6.75
N MET A 123 0.01 -16.25 -7.62
CA MET A 123 -0.77 -15.08 -8.07
C MET A 123 -2.00 -15.51 -8.88
N TYR A 124 -1.89 -16.52 -9.72
CA TYR A 124 -3.04 -17.05 -10.46
C TYR A 124 -4.07 -17.74 -9.55
N THR A 125 -3.64 -18.30 -8.43
CA THR A 125 -4.56 -18.83 -7.41
C THR A 125 -5.32 -17.69 -6.71
N LEU A 126 -4.63 -16.59 -6.38
CA LEU A 126 -5.22 -15.41 -5.75
C LEU A 126 -6.08 -14.60 -6.73
N TYR A 127 -5.70 -14.57 -7.99
CA TYR A 127 -6.35 -13.81 -9.06
C TYR A 127 -6.66 -14.73 -10.28
N PRO A 128 -7.66 -15.61 -10.22
CA PRO A 128 -7.93 -16.59 -11.30
C PRO A 128 -8.14 -15.96 -12.68
N ARG A 129 -8.72 -14.74 -12.72
CA ARG A 129 -8.90 -14.00 -13.97
C ARG A 129 -7.60 -13.66 -14.68
N LEU A 130 -6.51 -13.46 -13.93
CA LEU A 130 -5.20 -13.21 -14.54
C LEU A 130 -4.64 -14.45 -15.23
N LYS A 131 -4.94 -15.66 -14.73
CA LYS A 131 -4.55 -16.91 -15.37
C LYS A 131 -5.23 -17.10 -16.73
N GLU A 132 -6.54 -16.82 -16.80
CA GLU A 132 -7.32 -16.90 -18.05
C GLU A 132 -6.75 -15.97 -19.13
N ARG A 133 -6.06 -14.91 -18.73
CA ARG A 133 -5.56 -13.83 -19.58
C ARG A 133 -4.03 -13.70 -19.60
N GLU A 134 -3.31 -14.75 -19.16
CA GLU A 134 -1.86 -14.68 -18.94
C GLU A 134 -1.07 -14.17 -20.16
N LYS A 135 -1.53 -14.50 -21.38
CA LYS A 135 -0.90 -14.10 -22.65
C LYS A 135 -1.48 -12.81 -23.24
N GLN A 136 -2.52 -12.24 -22.61
CA GLN A 136 -3.15 -11.01 -23.10
C GLN A 136 -2.29 -9.80 -22.75
N ILE A 137 -2.21 -8.84 -23.68
CA ILE A 137 -1.55 -7.54 -23.46
C ILE A 137 -2.28 -6.78 -22.35
N ALA A 138 -1.55 -6.43 -21.29
CA ALA A 138 -2.15 -5.86 -20.06
C ALA A 138 -2.87 -4.53 -20.30
N GLY A 139 -2.43 -3.73 -21.26
CA GLY A 139 -3.10 -2.47 -21.62
C GLY A 139 -4.51 -2.65 -22.19
N THR A 140 -4.88 -3.87 -22.67
CA THR A 140 -6.21 -4.18 -23.22
C THR A 140 -7.19 -4.73 -22.18
N LEU A 141 -6.75 -4.91 -20.95
CA LEU A 141 -7.58 -5.38 -19.84
C LEU A 141 -8.51 -4.29 -19.33
N SER A 142 -9.61 -4.68 -18.68
CA SER A 142 -10.48 -3.76 -17.93
C SER A 142 -9.70 -3.08 -16.79
N GLY A 143 -10.21 -1.94 -16.31
CA GLY A 143 -9.58 -1.21 -15.22
C GLY A 143 -9.36 -2.03 -13.95
N GLY A 144 -10.31 -2.90 -13.59
CA GLY A 144 -10.19 -3.79 -12.43
C GLY A 144 -9.16 -4.89 -12.65
N GLU A 145 -9.11 -5.50 -13.84
CA GLU A 145 -8.10 -6.50 -14.16
C GLU A 145 -6.69 -5.88 -14.17
N GLN A 146 -6.53 -4.66 -14.68
CA GLN A 146 -5.26 -3.92 -14.60
C GLN A 146 -4.84 -3.65 -13.14
N GLN A 147 -5.80 -3.35 -12.25
CA GLN A 147 -5.52 -3.19 -10.83
C GLN A 147 -5.07 -4.50 -10.19
N MET A 148 -5.71 -5.62 -10.54
CA MET A 148 -5.27 -6.95 -10.11
C MET A 148 -3.85 -7.27 -10.59
N VAL A 149 -3.50 -6.93 -11.85
CA VAL A 149 -2.12 -7.07 -12.36
C VAL A 149 -1.15 -6.23 -11.54
N ALA A 150 -1.47 -4.98 -11.22
CA ALA A 150 -0.62 -4.10 -10.43
C ALA A 150 -0.34 -4.64 -9.03
N MET A 151 -1.39 -5.12 -8.34
CA MET A 151 -1.27 -5.71 -7.01
C MET A 151 -0.51 -7.04 -7.05
N ALA A 152 -0.84 -7.93 -7.99
CA ALA A 152 -0.14 -9.20 -8.17
C ALA A 152 1.34 -8.98 -8.47
N ARG A 153 1.68 -8.02 -9.34
CA ARG A 153 3.06 -7.64 -9.64
C ARG A 153 3.82 -7.17 -8.39
N ALA A 154 3.19 -6.36 -7.53
CA ALA A 154 3.81 -5.93 -6.27
C ALA A 154 4.09 -7.13 -5.34
N LEU A 155 3.17 -8.10 -5.27
CA LEU A 155 3.29 -9.31 -4.46
C LEU A 155 4.37 -10.28 -4.96
N MET A 156 4.73 -10.24 -6.26
CA MET A 156 5.78 -11.10 -6.82
C MET A 156 7.14 -10.93 -6.15
N SER A 157 7.43 -9.75 -5.57
CA SER A 157 8.67 -9.52 -4.81
C SER A 157 8.67 -10.23 -3.45
N LYS A 158 7.57 -10.87 -3.02
CA LYS A 158 7.35 -11.45 -1.68
C LYS A 158 7.68 -10.44 -0.58
N PRO A 159 7.01 -9.29 -0.55
CA PRO A 159 7.34 -8.20 0.37
C PRO A 159 7.01 -8.57 1.82
N LYS A 160 7.81 -8.04 2.77
CA LYS A 160 7.46 -7.99 4.20
C LYS A 160 6.40 -6.93 4.48
N LEU A 161 6.39 -5.83 3.69
CA LEU A 161 5.41 -4.76 3.74
C LEU A 161 4.89 -4.46 2.33
N LEU A 162 3.60 -4.67 2.12
CA LEU A 162 2.89 -4.27 0.92
C LEU A 162 2.25 -2.89 1.16
N MET A 163 2.60 -1.91 0.34
CA MET A 163 1.99 -0.59 0.35
C MET A 163 1.02 -0.45 -0.82
N LEU A 164 -0.21 -0.05 -0.55
CA LEU A 164 -1.29 0.12 -1.53
C LEU A 164 -1.76 1.58 -1.53
N ASP A 165 -1.62 2.25 -2.67
CA ASP A 165 -2.01 3.66 -2.84
C ASP A 165 -3.30 3.75 -3.63
N GLU A 166 -4.41 3.99 -2.94
CA GLU A 166 -5.78 4.12 -3.46
C GLU A 166 -6.15 2.98 -4.44
N PRO A 167 -6.03 1.71 -4.03
CA PRO A 167 -6.21 0.57 -4.94
C PRO A 167 -7.64 0.44 -5.48
N SER A 168 -8.62 1.07 -4.83
CA SER A 168 -10.04 1.03 -5.25
C SER A 168 -10.43 2.18 -6.18
N MET A 169 -9.55 3.18 -6.39
CA MET A 169 -9.92 4.41 -7.09
C MET A 169 -10.32 4.16 -8.55
N GLY A 170 -11.47 4.73 -8.94
CA GLY A 170 -11.98 4.65 -10.31
C GLY A 170 -12.45 3.26 -10.74
N LEU A 171 -12.75 2.38 -9.79
CA LEU A 171 -13.32 1.05 -10.04
C LEU A 171 -14.84 1.04 -9.81
N ALA A 172 -15.52 0.14 -10.53
CA ALA A 172 -16.94 -0.16 -10.25
C ALA A 172 -17.10 -0.81 -8.85
N PRO A 173 -18.24 -0.60 -8.16
CA PRO A 173 -18.44 -1.08 -6.78
C PRO A 173 -18.11 -2.56 -6.57
N ILE A 174 -18.52 -3.43 -7.47
CA ILE A 174 -18.24 -4.88 -7.40
C ILE A 174 -16.74 -5.19 -7.45
N LEU A 175 -15.95 -4.39 -8.16
CA LEU A 175 -14.48 -4.55 -8.24
C LEU A 175 -13.80 -3.98 -6.98
N VAL A 176 -14.37 -2.93 -6.39
CA VAL A 176 -13.93 -2.40 -5.10
C VAL A 176 -14.03 -3.50 -4.03
N GLU A 177 -15.19 -4.15 -3.91
CA GLU A 177 -15.39 -5.27 -2.98
C GLU A 177 -14.35 -6.37 -3.20
N GLN A 178 -14.12 -6.78 -4.45
CA GLN A 178 -13.10 -7.78 -4.78
C GLN A 178 -11.69 -7.38 -4.34
N ILE A 179 -11.29 -6.12 -4.53
CA ILE A 179 -9.98 -5.62 -4.08
C ILE A 179 -9.85 -5.71 -2.55
N PHE A 180 -10.89 -5.31 -1.81
CA PHE A 180 -10.86 -5.39 -0.35
C PHE A 180 -10.94 -6.83 0.17
N ASP A 181 -11.63 -7.73 -0.52
CA ASP A 181 -11.60 -9.16 -0.19
C ASP A 181 -10.19 -9.76 -0.38
N ILE A 182 -9.46 -9.32 -1.39
CA ILE A 182 -8.06 -9.69 -1.58
C ILE A 182 -7.18 -9.13 -0.45
N VAL A 183 -7.37 -7.88 -0.04
CA VAL A 183 -6.66 -7.29 1.11
C VAL A 183 -6.92 -8.12 2.37
N LYS A 184 -8.18 -8.49 2.65
CA LYS A 184 -8.53 -9.38 3.78
C LYS A 184 -7.85 -10.75 3.68
N ALA A 185 -7.82 -11.34 2.49
CA ALA A 185 -7.17 -12.63 2.27
C ALA A 185 -5.65 -12.55 2.52
N LEU A 186 -5.01 -11.50 2.05
CA LEU A 186 -3.58 -11.22 2.28
C LEU A 186 -3.29 -11.01 3.78
N HIS A 187 -4.11 -10.21 4.48
CA HIS A 187 -4.02 -10.00 5.91
C HIS A 187 -4.13 -11.33 6.68
N LYS A 188 -5.15 -12.14 6.37
CA LYS A 188 -5.36 -13.47 6.97
C LYS A 188 -4.19 -14.42 6.72
N ALA A 189 -3.47 -14.26 5.61
CA ALA A 189 -2.24 -15.00 5.30
C ALA A 189 -0.99 -14.43 6.00
N GLY A 190 -1.13 -13.39 6.84
CA GLY A 190 -0.04 -12.76 7.61
C GLY A 190 0.74 -11.68 6.86
N THR A 191 0.26 -11.19 5.72
CA THR A 191 0.91 -10.10 4.99
C THR A 191 0.74 -8.79 5.76
N THR A 192 1.83 -8.06 6.00
CA THR A 192 1.77 -6.70 6.55
C THR A 192 1.39 -5.72 5.45
N ILE A 193 0.39 -4.87 5.69
CA ILE A 193 -0.14 -3.96 4.67
C ILE A 193 -0.22 -2.54 5.22
N LEU A 194 0.29 -1.58 4.46
CA LEU A 194 0.03 -0.16 4.65
C LEU A 194 -0.88 0.32 3.51
N LEU A 195 -2.14 0.55 3.83
CA LEU A 195 -3.18 0.92 2.89
C LEU A 195 -3.43 2.43 2.95
N VAL A 196 -3.43 3.09 1.82
CA VAL A 196 -3.90 4.46 1.67
C VAL A 196 -5.19 4.45 0.86
N GLU A 197 -6.24 5.07 1.39
CA GLU A 197 -7.55 5.10 0.75
C GLU A 197 -8.28 6.42 1.01
N GLN A 198 -9.10 6.81 0.05
CA GLN A 198 -10.10 7.86 0.22
C GLN A 198 -11.41 7.28 0.76
N ASN A 199 -11.76 6.07 0.37
CA ASN A 199 -12.93 5.36 0.91
C ASN A 199 -12.64 4.87 2.34
N ALA A 200 -12.82 5.79 3.29
CA ALA A 200 -12.50 5.53 4.69
C ALA A 200 -13.29 4.36 5.29
N GLN A 201 -14.57 4.20 4.90
CA GLN A 201 -15.41 3.11 5.40
C GLN A 201 -14.83 1.74 5.02
N MET A 202 -14.48 1.57 3.75
CA MET A 202 -13.88 0.32 3.28
C MET A 202 -12.50 0.08 3.90
N ALA A 203 -11.67 1.12 3.97
CA ALA A 203 -10.34 1.03 4.55
C ALA A 203 -10.37 0.62 6.02
N LEU A 204 -11.22 1.26 6.83
CA LEU A 204 -11.41 0.95 8.25
C LEU A 204 -11.98 -0.45 8.47
N SER A 205 -12.82 -0.95 7.55
CA SER A 205 -13.41 -2.29 7.67
C SER A 205 -12.41 -3.45 7.52
N VAL A 206 -11.21 -3.19 7.01
CA VAL A 206 -10.17 -4.21 6.77
C VAL A 206 -8.90 -3.98 7.58
N ALA A 207 -8.77 -2.81 8.21
CA ALA A 207 -7.59 -2.44 8.96
C ALA A 207 -7.68 -2.81 10.44
N ASP A 208 -6.53 -3.06 11.07
CA ASP A 208 -6.39 -3.21 12.52
C ASP A 208 -6.29 -1.85 13.19
N ARG A 209 -5.50 -0.94 12.59
CA ARG A 209 -5.27 0.43 13.08
C ARG A 209 -5.35 1.42 11.94
N ALA A 210 -5.68 2.66 12.29
CA ALA A 210 -5.75 3.73 11.32
C ALA A 210 -5.19 5.04 11.85
N TYR A 211 -4.73 5.85 10.91
CA TYR A 211 -4.29 7.23 11.09
C TYR A 211 -5.10 8.13 10.16
N VAL A 212 -5.66 9.20 10.68
CA VAL A 212 -6.38 10.20 9.90
C VAL A 212 -5.42 11.33 9.55
N LEU A 213 -5.17 11.52 8.26
CA LEU A 213 -4.33 12.60 7.73
C LEU A 213 -5.18 13.81 7.34
N GLU A 214 -4.82 14.98 7.85
CA GLU A 214 -5.42 16.26 7.49
C GLU A 214 -4.33 17.30 7.21
N THR A 215 -4.29 17.79 5.98
CA THR A 215 -3.40 18.87 5.55
C THR A 215 -1.92 18.65 5.95
N GLY A 216 -1.46 17.40 5.80
CA GLY A 216 -0.07 16.99 6.08
C GLY A 216 0.24 16.65 7.54
N ASN A 217 -0.75 16.55 8.42
CA ASN A 217 -0.61 16.15 9.82
C ASN A 217 -1.49 14.94 10.13
N ILE A 218 -1.15 14.16 11.16
CA ILE A 218 -2.06 13.19 11.75
C ILE A 218 -2.94 13.92 12.74
N SER A 219 -4.27 13.87 12.49
CA SER A 219 -5.27 14.48 13.37
C SER A 219 -5.84 13.51 14.40
N MET A 220 -5.92 12.22 14.04
CA MET A 220 -6.39 11.14 14.91
C MET A 220 -5.66 9.84 14.59
N GLU A 221 -5.55 8.96 15.57
CA GLU A 221 -5.03 7.60 15.42
C GLU A 221 -5.71 6.65 16.41
N GLY A 222 -5.75 5.38 16.11
CA GLY A 222 -6.28 4.35 16.99
C GLY A 222 -6.64 3.04 16.30
N PRO A 223 -7.26 2.10 17.05
CA PRO A 223 -7.88 0.93 16.46
C PRO A 223 -8.87 1.33 15.37
N ALA A 224 -8.88 0.60 14.25
CA ALA A 224 -9.73 0.96 13.11
C ALA A 224 -11.22 0.91 13.46
N ASP A 225 -11.62 -0.04 14.32
CA ASP A 225 -13.01 -0.17 14.79
C ASP A 225 -13.46 1.04 15.60
N ASP A 226 -12.59 1.58 16.48
CA ASP A 226 -12.88 2.78 17.26
C ASP A 226 -13.08 4.00 16.35
N LEU A 227 -12.23 4.14 15.32
CA LEU A 227 -12.32 5.24 14.35
C LEU A 227 -13.54 5.10 13.44
N LEU A 228 -13.95 3.89 13.10
CA LEU A 228 -15.16 3.61 12.32
C LEU A 228 -16.43 4.12 13.03
N HIS A 229 -16.44 4.08 14.37
CA HIS A 229 -17.56 4.51 15.20
C HIS A 229 -17.38 5.95 15.76
N ASN A 230 -16.28 6.62 15.45
CA ASN A 230 -16.01 7.99 15.92
C ASN A 230 -16.87 9.01 15.15
N ASP A 231 -17.62 9.85 15.86
CA ASP A 231 -18.53 10.82 15.27
C ASP A 231 -17.84 11.86 14.36
N ALA A 232 -16.62 12.29 14.69
CA ALA A 232 -15.86 13.24 13.88
C ALA A 232 -15.41 12.60 12.57
N VAL A 233 -14.92 11.34 12.61
CA VAL A 233 -14.53 10.56 11.43
C VAL A 233 -15.75 10.29 10.56
N ARG A 234 -16.89 9.91 11.16
CA ARG A 234 -18.14 9.64 10.44
C ARG A 234 -18.62 10.87 9.67
N LYS A 235 -18.67 12.02 10.32
CA LYS A 235 -19.10 13.28 9.69
C LYS A 235 -18.15 13.74 8.58
N ALA A 236 -16.84 13.55 8.76
CA ALA A 236 -15.83 14.04 7.82
C ALA A 236 -15.64 13.11 6.61
N TYR A 237 -15.74 11.78 6.81
CA TYR A 237 -15.25 10.79 5.83
C TYR A 237 -16.23 9.67 5.49
N LEU A 238 -17.29 9.40 6.31
CA LEU A 238 -18.17 8.25 6.08
C LEU A 238 -19.53 8.61 5.51
N GLY A 239 -19.85 9.91 5.39
CA GLY A 239 -21.13 10.38 4.87
C GLY A 239 -22.28 9.94 5.77
N SER A 240 -22.57 10.72 6.79
CA SER A 240 -23.73 10.52 7.69
C SER A 240 -25.03 10.88 7.00
#